data_f7b7650b8646e6eb0481c364811f94c2
#
_entry.id   f7b7650b8646e6eb0481c364811f94c2
#
_cell.length_a   1.000
_cell.length_b   1.000
_cell.length_c   1.000
_cell.angle_alpha   90.00
_cell.angle_beta   90.00
_cell.angle_gamma   90.00
#
_symmetry.space_group_name_H-M   'P 1'
#
loop_
_entity.id
_entity.type
_entity.pdbx_description
1 polymer ?
#
loop_
_entity_poly.entity_id
_entity_poly.type
_entity_poly.pdbx_seq_one_letter_code
_entity_poly.pdbx_strand_id
1 'polypeptide(L)'
;MAKGTGSGSEPILHIIDPDKKSEPAEAKPSVGSGSKPILHIIESSKQETQEKPAKKTRTASLTRKVSPKRTAVVSNDKYAKLIRKAAAKHGVPVKIAKAVVQVESNFNPRARGSAGEVGLMQIKPATARGIGYRGSTKALYDPETNLEWGMKYLAGAHKKAGGDVCGTILRYNAGHFAKRMNPVSKRYCSKVKRILASS
;
A
#
# COMPACT_ATOMS: atom_id res chain seq x y z
N MET A 1 -12.62 -69.03 -8.65
CA MET A 1 -13.36 -68.75 -7.41
C MET A 1 -12.43 -67.97 -6.47
N ALA A 2 -12.68 -66.70 -6.25
CA ALA A 2 -12.41 -65.97 -5.03
C ALA A 2 -12.75 -64.49 -5.27
N LYS A 3 -13.76 -64.00 -4.55
CA LYS A 3 -14.24 -62.65 -4.55
C LYS A 3 -13.37 -61.79 -3.64
N GLY A 4 -12.84 -60.65 -4.14
CA GLY A 4 -12.21 -59.63 -3.34
C GLY A 4 -13.09 -58.39 -3.29
N THR A 5 -13.65 -58.13 -2.14
CA THR A 5 -14.46 -56.94 -1.82
C THR A 5 -13.50 -55.78 -1.46
N GLY A 6 -13.43 -54.79 -2.31
CA GLY A 6 -12.75 -53.52 -2.01
C GLY A 6 -13.69 -52.53 -1.37
N SER A 7 -13.44 -52.21 -0.12
CA SER A 7 -14.08 -51.13 0.64
C SER A 7 -13.60 -49.76 0.14
N GLY A 8 -14.43 -49.02 -0.55
CA GLY A 8 -14.18 -47.66 -0.94
C GLY A 8 -14.62 -46.71 0.17
N SER A 9 -13.66 -46.02 0.75
CA SER A 9 -13.94 -44.91 1.66
C SER A 9 -14.22 -43.65 0.83
N GLU A 10 -15.47 -43.19 0.81
CA GLU A 10 -15.84 -41.90 0.22
C GLU A 10 -15.43 -40.75 1.15
N PRO A 11 -14.90 -39.65 0.61
CA PRO A 11 -14.67 -38.49 1.42
C PRO A 11 -15.97 -37.71 1.71
N ILE A 12 -16.23 -37.49 2.98
CA ILE A 12 -17.38 -36.73 3.47
C ILE A 12 -17.19 -35.26 3.08
N LEU A 13 -17.99 -34.78 2.13
CA LEU A 13 -18.12 -33.34 1.84
C LEU A 13 -18.92 -32.71 2.99
N HIS A 14 -18.27 -31.93 3.83
CA HIS A 14 -18.96 -30.99 4.70
C HIS A 14 -19.50 -29.81 3.85
N ILE A 15 -20.79 -29.84 3.58
CA ILE A 15 -21.54 -28.71 3.04
C ILE A 15 -21.64 -27.69 4.17
N ILE A 16 -20.93 -26.56 4.05
CA ILE A 16 -21.13 -25.41 4.93
C ILE A 16 -22.28 -24.60 4.36
N ASP A 17 -23.40 -24.61 5.09
CA ASP A 17 -24.63 -23.87 4.83
C ASP A 17 -24.34 -22.33 4.96
N PRO A 18 -24.60 -21.48 3.94
CA PRO A 18 -24.30 -20.07 4.00
C PRO A 18 -25.33 -19.18 4.68
N ASP A 19 -26.36 -19.74 5.33
CA ASP A 19 -27.49 -18.97 5.86
C ASP A 19 -27.65 -19.01 7.39
N LYS A 20 -26.59 -19.07 8.16
CA LYS A 20 -26.68 -18.83 9.60
C LYS A 20 -26.38 -17.38 9.96
N LYS A 21 -27.45 -16.58 9.92
CA LYS A 21 -27.54 -15.23 10.46
C LYS A 21 -27.33 -15.28 11.97
N SER A 22 -26.18 -14.83 12.45
CA SER A 22 -25.94 -14.61 13.87
C SER A 22 -26.39 -13.19 14.24
N GLU A 23 -27.39 -13.10 15.10
CA GLU A 23 -27.87 -11.86 15.74
C GLU A 23 -26.76 -11.17 16.54
N PRO A 24 -26.74 -9.84 16.59
CA PRO A 24 -25.83 -9.11 17.45
C PRO A 24 -26.39 -9.05 18.89
N ALA A 25 -25.58 -9.46 19.85
CA ALA A 25 -25.85 -9.30 21.27
C ALA A 25 -25.88 -7.82 21.64
N GLU A 26 -27.01 -7.39 22.18
CA GLU A 26 -27.22 -6.08 22.84
C GLU A 26 -26.27 -5.89 24.03
N ALA A 27 -25.44 -4.87 23.98
CA ALA A 27 -24.75 -4.35 25.14
C ALA A 27 -25.37 -3.03 25.57
N LYS A 28 -25.95 -3.01 26.78
CA LYS A 28 -26.56 -1.86 27.44
C LYS A 28 -25.57 -0.73 27.72
N PRO A 29 -25.98 0.54 27.71
CA PRO A 29 -25.11 1.66 27.98
C PRO A 29 -24.91 1.87 29.50
N SER A 30 -23.69 2.01 29.96
CA SER A 30 -23.37 2.56 31.27
C SER A 30 -23.17 4.06 31.18
N VAL A 31 -23.99 4.77 31.92
CA VAL A 31 -23.94 6.20 32.18
C VAL A 31 -22.82 6.50 33.17
N GLY A 32 -22.02 7.54 32.89
CA GLY A 32 -21.03 8.00 33.85
C GLY A 32 -20.28 9.25 33.42
N SER A 33 -20.85 10.38 33.83
CA SER A 33 -20.19 11.61 34.35
C SER A 33 -19.19 12.38 33.51
N GLY A 34 -19.62 13.48 33.05
CA GLY A 34 -19.27 14.89 33.06
C GLY A 34 -17.81 15.31 33.27
N SER A 35 -17.25 15.99 32.30
CA SER A 35 -16.33 17.10 32.56
C SER A 35 -16.39 18.08 31.39
N LYS A 36 -16.55 19.31 31.76
CA LYS A 36 -16.81 20.50 30.92
C LYS A 36 -15.57 20.94 30.10
N PRO A 37 -15.78 21.65 28.98
CA PRO A 37 -14.68 22.25 28.23
C PRO A 37 -14.20 23.53 28.88
N ILE A 38 -12.90 23.73 28.99
CA ILE A 38 -12.27 24.98 29.37
C ILE A 38 -11.95 25.73 28.09
N LEU A 39 -12.74 26.83 27.90
CA LEU A 39 -12.40 27.92 26.98
C LEU A 39 -11.18 28.66 27.56
N HIS A 40 -10.12 28.81 26.79
CA HIS A 40 -9.19 29.92 26.98
C HIS A 40 -9.16 30.79 25.74
N ILE A 41 -9.80 31.95 25.89
CA ILE A 41 -9.63 33.16 25.10
C ILE A 41 -8.37 33.86 25.63
N ILE A 42 -7.45 34.22 24.78
CA ILE A 42 -6.52 35.35 24.92
C ILE A 42 -6.21 35.77 23.49
N GLU A 43 -6.80 36.74 22.98
CA GLU A 43 -6.54 38.20 22.99
C GLU A 43 -5.20 38.62 22.42
N SER A 44 -5.36 39.27 21.32
CA SER A 44 -4.64 40.27 20.56
C SER A 44 -3.51 40.99 21.28
N SER A 45 -2.34 41.09 20.64
CA SER A 45 -1.48 42.26 20.73
C SER A 45 -0.76 42.50 19.42
N LYS A 46 -1.04 43.65 18.90
CA LYS A 46 -0.54 44.37 17.74
C LYS A 46 0.72 45.12 18.14
N GLN A 47 1.67 45.25 17.27
CA GLN A 47 2.63 46.35 17.05
C GLN A 47 3.91 45.84 16.41
N GLU A 48 4.57 46.43 15.52
CA GLU A 48 4.54 47.63 14.66
C GLU A 48 5.86 47.65 13.93
N THR A 49 5.82 48.04 12.71
CA THR A 49 6.79 48.52 11.74
C THR A 49 8.14 49.02 12.29
N GLN A 50 9.26 48.66 11.62
CA GLN A 50 10.25 49.67 11.24
C GLN A 50 11.14 49.24 10.04
N GLU A 51 11.36 50.23 9.21
CA GLU A 51 11.97 50.29 7.91
C GLU A 51 13.52 50.11 7.89
N LYS A 52 13.92 49.78 6.67
CA LYS A 52 15.24 49.78 6.01
C LYS A 52 16.28 50.82 6.49
N PRO A 53 17.62 50.66 6.13
CA PRO A 53 18.01 50.85 4.74
C PRO A 53 19.12 49.94 4.16
N ALA A 54 19.19 50.01 2.85
CA ALA A 54 20.05 49.35 1.94
C ALA A 54 21.57 49.69 2.11
N LYS A 55 22.45 48.70 1.82
CA LYS A 55 23.76 49.01 1.20
C LYS A 55 24.18 47.90 0.23
N LYS A 56 24.53 48.36 -0.92
CA LYS A 56 25.04 47.74 -2.14
C LYS A 56 26.33 46.90 -1.94
N THR A 57 26.50 45.96 -2.84
CA THR A 57 27.72 45.60 -3.59
C THR A 57 28.34 44.26 -3.22
N ARG A 58 28.30 43.21 -4.01
CA ARG A 58 29.23 42.91 -5.10
C ARG A 58 28.95 41.50 -5.65
N THR A 59 28.76 41.46 -6.93
CA THR A 59 28.89 40.35 -7.85
C THR A 59 30.02 39.38 -7.52
N ALA A 60 29.67 38.11 -7.34
CA ALA A 60 30.54 36.99 -7.65
C ALA A 60 29.69 35.89 -8.25
N SER A 61 29.73 35.83 -9.58
CA SER A 61 29.18 34.76 -10.39
C SER A 61 29.97 33.48 -10.09
N LEU A 62 29.40 32.61 -9.27
CA LEU A 62 29.83 31.22 -9.18
C LEU A 62 28.77 30.38 -9.90
N THR A 63 29.06 30.12 -11.17
CA THR A 63 28.39 29.08 -11.96
C THR A 63 28.51 27.74 -11.26
N ARG A 64 27.57 27.44 -10.38
CA ARG A 64 27.42 26.13 -9.81
C ARG A 64 26.81 25.22 -10.89
N LYS A 65 27.69 24.47 -11.56
CA LYS A 65 27.25 23.34 -12.38
C LYS A 65 26.35 22.45 -11.55
N VAL A 66 25.05 22.59 -11.76
CA VAL A 66 24.06 21.66 -11.24
C VAL A 66 24.19 20.40 -12.09
N SER A 67 24.89 19.40 -11.56
CA SER A 67 24.87 18.06 -12.12
C SER A 67 23.46 17.47 -11.93
N PRO A 68 22.76 17.08 -13.01
CA PRO A 68 21.41 16.55 -12.87
C PRO A 68 21.43 15.12 -12.38
N LYS A 69 20.75 14.87 -11.25
CA LYS A 69 19.93 13.68 -11.01
C LYS A 69 20.54 12.28 -11.22
N ARG A 70 21.61 11.94 -10.48
CA ARG A 70 22.04 10.52 -10.40
C ARG A 70 21.34 9.71 -9.31
N THR A 71 20.61 10.33 -8.39
CA THR A 71 20.06 9.65 -7.20
C THR A 71 18.80 8.80 -7.47
N ALA A 72 18.00 9.13 -8.50
CA ALA A 72 16.78 8.37 -8.81
C ALA A 72 17.03 7.06 -9.57
N VAL A 73 18.10 6.98 -10.35
CA VAL A 73 18.42 5.78 -11.15
C VAL A 73 19.00 4.68 -10.27
N VAL A 74 19.86 5.03 -9.30
CA VAL A 74 20.50 4.06 -8.40
C VAL A 74 19.49 3.35 -7.48
N SER A 75 18.47 4.05 -7.00
CA SER A 75 17.43 3.43 -6.16
C SER A 75 16.50 2.49 -6.93
N ASN A 76 16.29 2.74 -8.23
CA ASN A 76 15.47 1.92 -9.12
C ASN A 76 16.15 0.57 -9.41
N ASP A 77 17.46 0.54 -9.62
CA ASP A 77 18.22 -0.68 -9.90
C ASP A 77 18.43 -1.55 -8.66
N LYS A 78 18.56 -0.92 -7.48
CA LYS A 78 18.79 -1.64 -6.23
C LYS A 78 17.74 -2.70 -5.93
N TYR A 79 16.46 -2.42 -6.20
CA TYR A 79 15.36 -3.36 -5.93
C TYR A 79 14.86 -4.11 -7.17
N ALA A 80 15.38 -3.80 -8.36
CA ALA A 80 14.91 -4.40 -9.61
C ALA A 80 14.99 -5.93 -9.61
N LYS A 81 16.07 -6.50 -9.04
CA LYS A 81 16.26 -7.96 -8.92
C LYS A 81 15.22 -8.57 -7.97
N LEU A 82 15.00 -7.95 -6.81
CA LEU A 82 14.01 -8.44 -5.82
C LEU A 82 12.58 -8.33 -6.35
N ILE A 83 12.25 -7.23 -7.03
CA ILE A 83 10.94 -7.03 -7.67
C ILE A 83 10.70 -8.11 -8.73
N ARG A 84 11.68 -8.38 -9.60
CA ARG A 84 11.56 -9.44 -10.61
C ARG A 84 11.36 -10.82 -9.98
N LYS A 85 12.16 -11.15 -8.93
CA LYS A 85 12.04 -12.41 -8.19
C LYS A 85 10.65 -12.60 -7.59
N ALA A 86 10.15 -11.58 -6.87
CA ALA A 86 8.83 -11.64 -6.24
C ALA A 86 7.69 -11.65 -7.27
N ALA A 87 7.79 -10.83 -8.33
CA ALA A 87 6.81 -10.79 -9.40
C ALA A 87 6.69 -12.15 -10.13
N ALA A 88 7.82 -12.76 -10.48
CA ALA A 88 7.86 -14.08 -11.11
C ALA A 88 7.27 -15.17 -10.20
N LYS A 89 7.63 -15.16 -8.91
CA LYS A 89 7.13 -16.10 -7.91
C LYS A 89 5.59 -16.07 -7.80
N HIS A 90 5.00 -14.90 -7.89
CA HIS A 90 3.56 -14.70 -7.70
C HIS A 90 2.77 -14.54 -9.01
N GLY A 91 3.42 -14.66 -10.17
CA GLY A 91 2.76 -14.55 -11.47
C GLY A 91 2.25 -13.15 -11.81
N VAL A 92 2.93 -12.10 -11.33
CA VAL A 92 2.61 -10.70 -11.66
C VAL A 92 3.53 -10.22 -12.79
N PRO A 93 3.01 -9.57 -13.84
CA PRO A 93 3.86 -8.96 -14.86
C PRO A 93 4.85 -7.97 -14.26
N VAL A 94 6.14 -8.15 -14.53
CA VAL A 94 7.22 -7.36 -13.91
C VAL A 94 7.06 -5.85 -14.12
N LYS A 95 6.56 -5.44 -15.29
CA LYS A 95 6.28 -4.02 -15.58
C LYS A 95 5.22 -3.45 -14.65
N ILE A 96 4.13 -4.19 -14.39
CA ILE A 96 3.07 -3.79 -13.45
C ILE A 96 3.64 -3.73 -12.02
N ALA A 97 4.37 -4.76 -11.59
CA ALA A 97 4.99 -4.83 -10.28
C ALA A 97 5.91 -3.62 -10.03
N LYS A 98 6.79 -3.29 -10.97
CA LYS A 98 7.70 -2.15 -10.88
C LYS A 98 6.93 -0.81 -10.83
N ALA A 99 5.91 -0.64 -11.67
CA ALA A 99 5.09 0.56 -11.68
C ALA A 99 4.32 0.76 -10.36
N VAL A 100 3.79 -0.31 -9.77
CA VAL A 100 3.15 -0.28 -8.45
C VAL A 100 4.15 0.16 -7.37
N VAL A 101 5.32 -0.46 -7.26
CA VAL A 101 6.36 -0.06 -6.28
C VAL A 101 6.75 1.41 -6.46
N GLN A 102 6.87 1.88 -7.69
CA GLN A 102 7.20 3.27 -7.97
C GLN A 102 6.10 4.24 -7.50
N VAL A 103 4.82 3.91 -7.73
CA VAL A 103 3.70 4.76 -7.30
C VAL A 103 3.53 4.74 -5.79
N GLU A 104 3.72 3.57 -5.14
CA GLU A 104 3.52 3.39 -3.70
C GLU A 104 4.58 4.09 -2.85
N SER A 105 5.82 3.93 -3.17
CA SER A 105 6.93 4.39 -2.32
C SER A 105 8.04 5.13 -3.04
N ASN A 106 7.99 5.20 -4.37
CA ASN A 106 9.13 5.62 -5.19
C ASN A 106 10.42 4.86 -4.79
N PHE A 107 10.28 3.53 -4.60
CA PHE A 107 11.35 2.63 -4.17
C PHE A 107 11.94 2.93 -2.78
N ASN A 108 11.22 3.61 -1.90
CA ASN A 108 11.66 3.87 -0.53
C ASN A 108 11.18 2.72 0.40
N PRO A 109 12.08 1.87 0.94
CA PRO A 109 11.68 0.76 1.80
C PRO A 109 11.22 1.22 3.19
N ARG A 110 11.54 2.46 3.58
CA ARG A 110 11.14 3.06 4.85
C ARG A 110 9.88 3.92 4.75
N ALA A 111 9.22 3.92 3.58
CA ALA A 111 7.97 4.66 3.41
C ALA A 111 6.91 4.18 4.38
N ARG A 112 6.16 5.13 4.95
CA ARG A 112 5.02 4.87 5.82
C ARG A 112 3.85 5.74 5.37
N GLY A 113 2.73 5.11 5.11
CA GLY A 113 1.48 5.79 4.78
C GLY A 113 0.74 6.26 6.03
N SER A 114 -0.19 7.19 5.84
CA SER A 114 -0.99 7.78 6.92
C SER A 114 -1.96 6.78 7.59
N ALA A 115 -2.36 5.74 6.87
CA ALA A 115 -3.22 4.68 7.41
C ALA A 115 -2.42 3.43 7.85
N GLY A 116 -1.11 3.58 8.09
CA GLY A 116 -0.22 2.54 8.61
C GLY A 116 0.32 1.59 7.56
N GLU A 117 0.25 1.95 6.29
CA GLU A 117 0.92 1.24 5.20
C GLU A 117 2.43 1.34 5.35
N VAL A 118 3.16 0.28 4.96
CA VAL A 118 4.62 0.22 5.17
C VAL A 118 5.37 -0.30 3.94
N GLY A 119 6.57 0.23 3.76
CA GLY A 119 7.59 -0.27 2.88
C GLY A 119 7.37 -0.02 1.39
N LEU A 120 8.08 -0.79 0.56
CA LEU A 120 8.14 -0.63 -0.89
C LEU A 120 6.78 -0.68 -1.58
N MET A 121 5.89 -1.55 -1.12
CA MET A 121 4.56 -1.77 -1.69
C MET A 121 3.43 -1.20 -0.83
N GLN A 122 3.75 -0.41 0.20
CA GLN A 122 2.76 0.22 1.08
C GLN A 122 1.64 -0.75 1.51
N ILE A 123 2.05 -1.97 1.91
CA ILE A 123 1.10 -2.96 2.41
C ILE A 123 0.72 -2.67 3.86
N LYS A 124 -0.56 -2.74 4.19
CA LYS A 124 -1.01 -2.66 5.57
C LYS A 124 -0.66 -3.94 6.32
N PRO A 125 -0.15 -3.86 7.56
CA PRO A 125 0.12 -5.07 8.37
C PRO A 125 -1.11 -5.97 8.53
N ALA A 126 -2.30 -5.40 8.66
CA ALA A 126 -3.56 -6.16 8.72
C ALA A 126 -3.83 -6.93 7.41
N THR A 127 -3.61 -6.29 6.24
CA THR A 127 -3.75 -6.92 4.93
C THR A 127 -2.75 -8.07 4.76
N ALA A 128 -1.48 -7.85 5.14
CA ALA A 128 -0.46 -8.91 5.10
C ALA A 128 -0.85 -10.10 5.98
N ARG A 129 -1.34 -9.85 7.20
CA ARG A 129 -1.82 -10.92 8.09
C ARG A 129 -3.02 -11.66 7.52
N GLY A 130 -3.95 -10.96 6.88
CA GLY A 130 -5.13 -11.55 6.23
C GLY A 130 -4.77 -12.54 5.11
N ILE A 131 -3.61 -12.37 4.46
CA ILE A 131 -3.11 -13.30 3.44
C ILE A 131 -2.05 -14.29 3.95
N GLY A 132 -1.86 -14.37 5.28
CA GLY A 132 -1.04 -15.39 5.94
C GLY A 132 0.28 -14.94 6.55
N TYR A 133 0.60 -13.63 6.53
CA TYR A 133 1.81 -13.12 7.19
C TYR A 133 1.72 -13.28 8.72
N ARG A 134 2.80 -13.78 9.34
CA ARG A 134 2.86 -14.02 10.80
C ARG A 134 3.99 -13.25 11.48
N GLY A 135 4.75 -12.47 10.73
CA GLY A 135 5.85 -11.67 11.26
C GLY A 135 5.40 -10.36 11.92
N SER A 136 6.37 -9.62 12.43
CA SER A 136 6.14 -8.30 13.04
C SER A 136 5.93 -7.21 11.99
N THR A 137 5.26 -6.12 12.39
CA THR A 137 5.14 -4.92 11.52
C THR A 137 6.52 -4.34 11.16
N LYS A 138 7.51 -4.44 12.07
CA LYS A 138 8.88 -3.98 11.83
C LYS A 138 9.55 -4.79 10.70
N ALA A 139 9.32 -6.10 10.66
CA ALA A 139 9.87 -6.96 9.61
C ALA A 139 9.28 -6.68 8.21
N LEU A 140 8.08 -6.07 8.12
CA LEU A 140 7.52 -5.62 6.84
C LEU A 140 8.27 -4.43 6.21
N TYR A 141 9.19 -3.77 6.91
CA TYR A 141 10.08 -2.77 6.32
C TYR A 141 11.29 -3.38 5.61
N ASP A 142 11.57 -4.69 5.84
CA ASP A 142 12.56 -5.41 5.06
C ASP A 142 12.11 -5.51 3.60
N PRO A 143 12.94 -5.10 2.62
CA PRO A 143 12.56 -5.07 1.22
C PRO A 143 12.07 -6.41 0.65
N GLU A 144 12.74 -7.52 0.99
CA GLU A 144 12.37 -8.84 0.48
C GLU A 144 11.05 -9.31 1.08
N THR A 145 10.88 -9.15 2.39
CA THR A 145 9.63 -9.45 3.10
C THR A 145 8.47 -8.61 2.58
N ASN A 146 8.68 -7.31 2.38
CA ASN A 146 7.65 -6.41 1.88
C ASN A 146 7.20 -6.76 0.46
N LEU A 147 8.17 -7.03 -0.43
CA LEU A 147 7.90 -7.44 -1.80
C LEU A 147 7.21 -8.82 -1.85
N GLU A 148 7.58 -9.76 -1.01
CA GLU A 148 6.94 -11.07 -0.94
C GLU A 148 5.44 -10.93 -0.65
N TRP A 149 5.08 -10.25 0.42
CA TRP A 149 3.67 -10.13 0.85
C TRP A 149 2.88 -9.14 0.02
N GLY A 150 3.48 -8.01 -0.36
CA GLY A 150 2.85 -7.04 -1.24
C GLY A 150 2.58 -7.63 -2.63
N MET A 151 3.51 -8.43 -3.18
CA MET A 151 3.35 -9.05 -4.48
C MET A 151 2.30 -10.17 -4.44
N LYS A 152 2.25 -10.95 -3.36
CA LYS A 152 1.19 -11.95 -3.14
C LYS A 152 -0.20 -11.29 -3.15
N TYR A 153 -0.34 -10.14 -2.49
CA TYR A 153 -1.59 -9.38 -2.49
C TYR A 153 -1.91 -8.81 -3.88
N LEU A 154 -0.91 -8.25 -4.57
CA LEU A 154 -1.07 -7.73 -5.94
C LEU A 154 -1.47 -8.84 -6.93
N ALA A 155 -0.90 -10.03 -6.79
CA ALA A 155 -1.24 -11.19 -7.60
C ALA A 155 -2.72 -11.58 -7.46
N GLY A 156 -3.23 -11.60 -6.24
CA GLY A 156 -4.66 -11.82 -5.98
C GLY A 156 -5.56 -10.78 -6.63
N ALA A 157 -5.16 -9.49 -6.57
CA ALA A 157 -5.84 -8.40 -7.24
C ALA A 157 -5.81 -8.58 -8.77
N HIS A 158 -4.65 -8.94 -9.33
CA HIS A 158 -4.43 -9.14 -10.77
C HIS A 158 -5.26 -10.29 -11.32
N LYS A 159 -5.25 -11.44 -10.63
CA LYS A 159 -6.08 -12.60 -10.98
C LYS A 159 -7.57 -12.26 -10.99
N LYS A 160 -8.06 -11.60 -9.95
CA LYS A 160 -9.48 -11.17 -9.83
C LYS A 160 -9.89 -10.11 -10.86
N ALA A 161 -8.91 -9.38 -11.41
CA ALA A 161 -9.13 -8.40 -12.48
C ALA A 161 -9.06 -9.01 -13.89
N GLY A 162 -8.80 -10.32 -14.02
CA GLY A 162 -8.61 -10.95 -15.33
C GLY A 162 -7.42 -10.38 -16.10
N GLY A 163 -6.40 -9.85 -15.41
CA GLY A 163 -5.24 -9.23 -16.04
C GLY A 163 -5.40 -7.74 -16.42
N ASP A 164 -6.62 -7.18 -16.32
CA ASP A 164 -6.80 -5.74 -16.57
C ASP A 164 -6.02 -4.88 -15.57
N VAL A 165 -5.29 -3.89 -16.10
CA VAL A 165 -4.43 -3.02 -15.30
C VAL A 165 -5.24 -2.18 -14.30
N CYS A 166 -6.29 -1.51 -14.76
CA CYS A 166 -7.07 -0.64 -13.87
C CYS A 166 -7.91 -1.43 -12.87
N GLY A 167 -8.42 -2.58 -13.26
CA GLY A 167 -9.08 -3.52 -12.36
C GLY A 167 -8.13 -4.10 -11.31
N THR A 168 -6.88 -4.37 -11.68
CA THR A 168 -5.81 -4.76 -10.74
C THR A 168 -5.57 -3.66 -9.71
N ILE A 169 -5.36 -2.42 -10.17
CA ILE A 169 -5.10 -1.28 -9.30
C ILE A 169 -6.29 -0.96 -8.40
N LEU A 170 -7.52 -1.05 -8.92
CA LEU A 170 -8.73 -0.90 -8.11
C LEU A 170 -8.72 -1.89 -6.93
N ARG A 171 -8.51 -3.18 -7.23
CA ARG A 171 -8.53 -4.23 -6.21
C ARG A 171 -7.36 -4.20 -5.27
N TYR A 172 -6.21 -3.76 -5.73
CA TYR A 172 -5.05 -3.54 -4.88
C TYR A 172 -5.28 -2.40 -3.88
N ASN A 173 -5.79 -1.26 -4.35
CA ASN A 173 -5.99 -0.06 -3.55
C ASN A 173 -7.25 -0.09 -2.66
N ALA A 174 -8.36 -0.62 -3.19
CA ALA A 174 -9.67 -0.58 -2.52
C ALA A 174 -10.15 -1.95 -2.00
N GLY A 175 -9.28 -2.97 -2.09
CA GLY A 175 -9.59 -4.35 -1.64
C GLY A 175 -10.01 -5.27 -2.78
N HIS A 176 -9.71 -6.57 -2.62
CA HIS A 176 -9.88 -7.59 -3.68
C HIS A 176 -11.32 -7.74 -4.21
N PHE A 177 -12.31 -7.33 -3.45
CA PHE A 177 -13.72 -7.42 -3.84
C PHE A 177 -14.31 -6.11 -4.39
N ALA A 178 -13.50 -5.05 -4.51
CA ALA A 178 -13.93 -3.79 -5.09
C ALA A 178 -14.36 -3.99 -6.56
N LYS A 179 -15.59 -3.56 -6.89
CA LYS A 179 -16.19 -3.68 -8.23
C LYS A 179 -16.32 -2.32 -8.93
N ARG A 180 -16.45 -1.22 -8.18
CA ARG A 180 -16.68 0.12 -8.71
C ARG A 180 -15.42 0.96 -8.61
N MET A 181 -14.99 1.53 -9.74
CA MET A 181 -13.85 2.45 -9.78
C MET A 181 -14.16 3.71 -8.98
N ASN A 182 -13.31 4.01 -8.01
CA ASN A 182 -13.38 5.23 -7.20
C ASN A 182 -12.34 6.27 -7.70
N PRO A 183 -12.49 7.56 -7.33
CA PRO A 183 -11.58 8.61 -7.81
C PRO A 183 -10.12 8.38 -7.41
N VAL A 184 -9.84 7.79 -6.24
CA VAL A 184 -8.49 7.49 -5.77
C VAL A 184 -7.85 6.41 -6.63
N SER A 185 -8.54 5.28 -6.82
CA SER A 185 -8.06 4.17 -7.66
C SER A 185 -7.94 4.59 -9.14
N LYS A 186 -8.82 5.48 -9.64
CA LYS A 186 -8.71 6.04 -10.99
C LYS A 186 -7.43 6.86 -11.16
N ARG A 187 -7.11 7.75 -10.22
CA ARG A 187 -5.86 8.53 -10.24
C ARG A 187 -4.63 7.61 -10.13
N TYR A 188 -4.70 6.59 -9.29
CA TYR A 188 -3.64 5.60 -9.16
C TYR A 188 -3.44 4.84 -10.49
N CYS A 189 -4.50 4.33 -11.10
CA CYS A 189 -4.41 3.65 -12.40
C CYS A 189 -3.78 4.56 -13.48
N SER A 190 -4.15 5.83 -13.54
CA SER A 190 -3.56 6.78 -14.49
C SER A 190 -2.05 6.96 -14.27
N LYS A 191 -1.58 6.98 -13.02
CA LYS A 191 -0.12 7.02 -12.71
C LYS A 191 0.58 5.77 -13.22
N VAL A 192 0.01 4.58 -12.93
CA VAL A 192 0.57 3.30 -13.38
C VAL A 192 0.62 3.23 -14.91
N LYS A 193 -0.46 3.57 -15.60
CA LYS A 193 -0.48 3.59 -17.08
C LYS A 193 0.58 4.52 -17.67
N ARG A 194 0.81 5.69 -17.09
CA ARG A 194 1.86 6.62 -17.52
C ARG A 194 3.25 6.00 -17.40
N ILE A 195 3.53 5.32 -16.28
CA ILE A 195 4.80 4.63 -16.08
C ILE A 195 4.97 3.49 -17.07
N LEU A 196 3.92 2.71 -17.32
CA LEU A 196 3.95 1.61 -18.28
C LEU A 196 4.21 2.08 -19.71
N ALA A 197 3.68 3.24 -20.09
CA ALA A 197 3.88 3.84 -21.42
C ALA A 197 5.31 4.40 -21.63
N SER A 198 6.03 4.70 -20.53
CA SER A 198 7.41 5.23 -20.58
C SER A 198 8.51 4.18 -20.26
N SER A 199 8.14 2.87 -20.23
CA SER A 199 9.02 1.77 -19.79
C SER A 199 9.46 0.84 -20.91
#